data_cac52933b6ea65fca840a4c1f4b1fe86
#
_entry.id   cac52933b6ea65fca840a4c1f4b1fe86
#
_cell.length_a   1.000
_cell.length_b   1.000
_cell.length_c   1.000
_cell.angle_alpha   90.00
_cell.angle_beta   90.00
_cell.angle_gamma   90.00
#
_symmetry.space_group_name_H-M   'P 1'
#
loop_
_entity.id
_entity.type
_entity.pdbx_description
1 polymer ?
#
loop_
_entity_poly.entity_id
_entity_poly.type
_entity_poly.pdbx_seq_one_letter_code
_entity_poly.pdbx_strand_id
1 'polypeptide(L)' 'MGINTEKKIEANMQIGPTDRGMVRIFVSAGDAEIPMDFEVEEANDIAQEIMAAASAAASIAK' A
#
# COMPACT_ATOMS: atom_id res chain seq x y z
N MET A 1 -9.92 -17.80 9.90
CA MET A 1 -10.06 -16.68 10.49
C MET A 1 -8.97 -15.72 10.31
N GLY A 2 -9.25 -14.65 10.06
CA GLY A 2 -8.23 -13.71 9.80
C GLY A 2 -7.50 -13.35 11.04
N ILE A 3 -6.56 -12.49 10.88
CA ILE A 3 -5.88 -11.96 11.96
C ILE A 3 -6.80 -11.07 12.68
N ASN A 4 -7.10 -11.46 13.86
CA ASN A 4 -8.07 -10.71 14.57
C ASN A 4 -7.43 -10.09 15.74
N THR A 5 -6.41 -9.33 15.54
CA THR A 5 -5.73 -8.78 16.66
C THR A 5 -6.44 -7.56 17.12
N GLU A 6 -6.32 -7.32 18.34
CA GLU A 6 -6.88 -6.15 18.91
C GLU A 6 -6.00 -4.97 18.83
N LYS A 7 -4.79 -5.14 18.38
CA LYS A 7 -3.92 -4.00 18.28
C LYS A 7 -4.33 -3.13 17.18
N LYS A 8 -4.55 -1.89 17.45
CA LYS A 8 -4.83 -0.92 16.44
C LYS A 8 -3.58 -0.15 16.17
N ILE A 9 -2.96 -0.43 15.06
CA ILE A 9 -1.80 0.31 14.66
C ILE A 9 -2.25 1.34 13.68
N GLU A 10 -2.12 2.57 14.04
CA GLU A 10 -2.47 3.64 13.12
C GLU A 10 -1.35 3.81 12.15
N ALA A 11 -1.67 3.63 10.92
CA ALA A 11 -0.68 3.77 9.87
C ALA A 11 -1.21 4.69 8.81
N ASN A 12 -0.34 5.47 8.24
CA ASN A 12 -0.68 6.34 7.13
C ASN A 12 0.13 5.91 5.93
N MET A 13 -0.48 6.06 4.77
CA MET A 13 0.21 5.75 3.54
C MET A 13 -0.03 6.89 2.57
N GLN A 14 1.05 7.37 1.97
CA GLN A 14 0.97 8.41 0.98
C GLN A 14 1.65 7.94 -0.27
N ILE A 15 1.05 8.22 -1.40
CA ILE A 15 1.57 7.78 -2.68
C ILE A 15 1.63 8.99 -3.59
N GLY A 16 2.77 9.19 -4.23
CA GLY A 16 2.91 10.32 -5.13
C GLY A 16 4.14 10.20 -5.98
N PRO A 17 4.25 11.07 -6.97
CA PRO A 17 5.42 11.06 -7.82
C PRO A 17 6.57 11.77 -7.16
N THR A 18 7.78 11.37 -7.54
CA THR A 18 8.96 12.10 -7.11
C THR A 18 9.41 12.99 -8.24
N ASP A 19 10.32 13.92 -7.92
CA ASP A 19 10.83 14.81 -8.94
C ASP A 19 11.83 14.11 -9.84
N ARG A 20 12.11 12.84 -9.59
CA ARG A 20 12.96 12.05 -10.48
C ARG A 20 12.15 11.12 -11.36
N GLY A 21 10.84 11.27 -11.37
CA GLY A 21 10.02 10.44 -12.22
C GLY A 21 9.75 9.07 -11.65
N MET A 22 9.87 8.91 -10.35
CA MET A 22 9.56 7.64 -9.70
C MET A 22 8.28 7.80 -8.89
N VAL A 23 7.79 6.72 -8.39
CA VAL A 23 6.60 6.72 -7.54
C VAL A 23 7.03 6.35 -6.14
N ARG A 24 6.69 7.21 -5.19
CA ARG A 24 7.05 6.95 -3.80
C ARG A 24 5.82 6.52 -3.03
N ILE A 25 5.96 5.40 -2.33
CA ILE A 25 4.98 4.96 -1.37
C ILE A 25 5.60 5.14 -0.01
N PHE A 26 5.00 6.02 0.78
CA PHE A 26 5.55 6.35 2.09
C PHE A 26 4.60 5.82 3.13
N VAL A 27 5.09 4.94 3.97
CA VAL A 27 4.29 4.36 5.04
C VAL A 27 4.84 4.83 6.36
N SER A 28 3.98 5.31 7.21
CA SER A 28 4.38 5.67 8.55
C SER A 28 3.45 5.00 9.54
N ALA A 29 4.03 4.42 10.56
CA ALA A 29 3.26 3.72 11.58
C ALA A 29 4.01 3.87 12.89
N GLY A 30 3.38 4.50 13.86
CA GLY A 30 4.05 4.77 15.10
C GLY A 30 5.29 5.61 14.86
N ASP A 31 6.42 5.12 15.30
CA ASP A 31 7.67 5.82 15.09
C ASP A 31 8.38 5.41 13.82
N ALA A 32 7.82 4.46 13.11
CA ALA A 32 8.48 3.96 11.90
C ALA A 32 8.06 4.75 10.69
N GLU A 33 9.00 5.05 9.82
CA GLU A 33 8.72 5.72 8.57
C GLU A 33 9.48 4.98 7.49
N ILE A 34 8.76 4.53 6.49
CA ILE A 34 9.32 3.68 5.46
C ILE A 34 9.00 4.27 4.11
N PRO A 35 9.92 5.01 3.51
CA PRO A 35 9.74 5.48 2.14
C PRO A 35 10.24 4.42 1.18
N MET A 36 9.47 4.18 0.14
CA MET A 36 9.85 3.21 -0.87
C MET A 36 9.62 3.84 -2.23
N ASP A 37 10.65 3.86 -3.04
CA ASP A 37 10.56 4.45 -4.37
C ASP A 37 10.56 3.34 -5.40
N PHE A 38 9.65 3.44 -6.34
CA PHE A 38 9.49 2.44 -7.39
C PHE A 38 9.54 3.10 -8.73
N GLU A 39 10.04 2.37 -9.70
CA GLU A 39 9.95 2.85 -11.06
C GLU A 39 8.51 2.73 -11.54
N VAL A 40 8.21 3.47 -12.58
CA VAL A 40 6.83 3.55 -13.05
C VAL A 40 6.28 2.17 -13.35
N GLU A 41 7.07 1.31 -13.99
CA GLU A 41 6.57 -0.02 -14.33
C GLU A 41 6.29 -0.84 -13.10
N GLU A 42 7.16 -0.76 -12.11
CA GLU A 42 6.94 -1.48 -10.86
C GLU A 42 5.70 -0.97 -10.16
N ALA A 43 5.53 0.34 -10.16
CA ALA A 43 4.37 0.92 -9.50
C ALA A 43 3.08 0.49 -10.18
N ASN A 44 3.10 0.40 -11.51
CA ASN A 44 1.92 -0.07 -12.23
C ASN A 44 1.61 -1.51 -11.89
N ASP A 45 2.63 -2.35 -11.76
CA ASP A 45 2.40 -3.74 -11.38
C ASP A 45 1.81 -3.85 -9.99
N ILE A 46 2.34 -3.06 -9.07
CA ILE A 46 1.81 -3.05 -7.70
C ILE A 46 0.36 -2.60 -7.70
N ALA A 47 0.05 -1.59 -8.48
CA ALA A 47 -1.32 -1.09 -8.54
C ALA A 47 -2.27 -2.16 -9.04
N GLN A 48 -1.84 -2.92 -10.04
CA GLN A 48 -2.68 -3.98 -10.56
C GLN A 48 -2.90 -5.06 -9.54
N GLU A 49 -1.89 -5.39 -8.76
CA GLU A 49 -2.04 -6.39 -7.73
C GLU A 49 -3.01 -5.92 -6.65
N ILE A 50 -2.94 -4.65 -6.31
CA ILE A 50 -3.85 -4.11 -5.32
C ILE A 50 -5.28 -4.16 -5.84
N MET A 51 -5.46 -3.82 -7.09
CA MET A 51 -6.80 -3.85 -7.66
C MET A 51 -7.36 -5.25 -7.72
N ALA A 52 -6.50 -6.22 -8.06
CA ALA A 52 -6.94 -7.60 -8.10
C ALA A 52 -7.31 -8.11 -6.72
N ALA A 53 -6.51 -7.75 -5.73
CA ALA A 53 -6.80 -8.15 -4.36
C ALA A 53 -8.07 -7.51 -3.86
N ALA A 54 -8.29 -6.25 -4.20
CA ALA A 54 -9.50 -5.57 -3.77
C ALA A 54 -10.73 -6.21 -4.39
N SER A 55 -10.63 -6.60 -5.65
CA SER A 55 -11.73 -7.26 -6.31
C SER A 55 -12.04 -8.61 -5.66
N ALA A 56 -10.99 -9.36 -5.36
CA ALA A 56 -11.18 -10.65 -4.72
C ALA A 56 -11.77 -10.49 -3.33
N ALA A 57 -11.30 -9.51 -2.60
CA ALA A 57 -11.80 -9.28 -1.25
C ALA A 57 -13.26 -8.86 -1.27
N ALA A 58 -13.62 -8.03 -2.22
CA ALA A 58 -15.01 -7.60 -2.34
C ALA A 58 -15.93 -8.78 -2.60
N SER A 59 -15.44 -9.74 -3.36
CA SER A 59 -16.21 -10.92 -3.66
C SER A 59 -16.43 -11.77 -2.43
N ILE A 60 -15.47 -11.79 -1.54
CA ILE A 60 -15.59 -12.55 -0.31
C ILE A 60 -16.44 -11.84 0.73
N ALA A 61 -16.36 -10.54 0.74
CA ALA A 61 -16.98 -9.76 1.80
C ALA A 61 -18.48 -9.62 1.68
N LYS A 62 -19.09 -10.12 0.62
CA LYS A 62 -20.51 -9.94 0.44
C LYS A 62 -21.35 -10.61 1.46
#